data_94cd72d2fca29a5812a41d764826683d
#
_entry.id   94cd72d2fca29a5812a41d764826683d
#
_cell.length_a   1.000
_cell.length_b   1.000
_cell.length_c   1.000
_cell.angle_alpha   90.00
_cell.angle_beta   90.00
_cell.angle_gamma   90.00
#
_symmetry.space_group_name_H-M   'P 1'
#
loop_
_entity.id
_entity.type
_entity.pdbx_description
1 polymer ?
#
loop_
_entity_poly.entity_id
_entity_poly.type
_entity_poly.pdbx_seq_one_letter_code
_entity_poly.pdbx_strand_id
1 'polypeptide(L)'
;MDSACRERSQVRRSQGFCVQAVHTLKVSARSHARFTRMAAAAAWLAVLAACGGGGSGSTTDISSPTVSPQAAGPTNAPAAAARFLTQATFGPTSADIAALATSTYSAWIDAQFAKPQSYHRLYMNQASADLAATGGTISQTNFFDSYWSQAIAGEDQLRQRAAFALSQIFVVSFTDSTLRSQPRGVSSYYDTLAEGAFGNFRDLLEAVALHPMMGIYLSHLKNQKEDATTGRVPDLNFAREITQLFTIGQYKLNTDGTPVLAADGTPQAAYVPADLSGLSQVFTGWSYHAGPLNTDRTSRRFFGSDANLERDWRPMQDYNQFAANTNFHSISAKSFLGVSIPAQTLTTADTKGDLKIALDTLFNHPNVGPFIGKQLIQRLVTSNPSPAYVGRVAAAFNDNGAGKRGDMKAVWRAVLLDSEARTASTAAGAGKVREPVVRLANFMRAFNAKSTSGRFMGIGNTDDPATRLNQTPMFAPTVFNFYRPGYVPSSKPIADAGLVAPEFQIVHDVSVAGYMNYMRSLVTLDTHRDIQQDYTAELALAAVPADLVERMNLLLFYGQMPDALRAQLIAAVTSRALPAPVYPAAPAAPASGASAPAPAPVAATNQGAIDTAKRDRVYLAVYLSLAAPDYLVQK
;
A
#
# COMPACT_ATOMS: atom_id res chain seq x y z
N MET A 1 41.60 5.10 -56.61
CA MET A 1 40.53 5.48 -57.52
C MET A 1 39.35 5.77 -56.60
N ASP A 2 39.31 6.96 -56.11
CA ASP A 2 38.60 8.17 -56.60
C ASP A 2 37.10 7.93 -56.48
N SER A 3 36.31 8.70 -55.87
CA SER A 3 36.29 10.13 -55.52
C SER A 3 35.24 10.35 -54.46
N ALA A 4 35.57 11.09 -53.48
CA ALA A 4 35.33 12.50 -53.23
C ALA A 4 33.87 12.76 -52.79
N CYS A 5 33.66 13.24 -51.65
CA CYS A 5 33.90 14.57 -51.06
C CYS A 5 32.69 15.49 -51.12
N ARG A 6 32.39 16.03 -49.93
CA ARG A 6 31.57 17.24 -49.64
C ARG A 6 30.05 17.01 -49.55
N GLU A 7 29.39 17.47 -48.49
CA GLU A 7 29.38 18.83 -47.95
C GLU A 7 29.04 18.90 -46.47
N ARG A 8 29.77 19.79 -45.81
CA ARG A 8 29.50 20.35 -44.46
C ARG A 8 28.48 21.49 -44.62
N SER A 9 27.62 21.66 -43.69
CA SER A 9 27.36 22.95 -43.04
C SER A 9 26.34 22.76 -41.93
N GLN A 10 26.73 23.02 -40.74
CA GLN A 10 26.35 24.10 -39.83
C GLN A 10 24.88 24.17 -39.50
N VAL A 11 24.57 23.94 -38.24
CA VAL A 11 24.12 25.02 -37.37
C VAL A 11 24.46 24.66 -35.91
N ARG A 12 25.36 25.43 -35.36
CA ARG A 12 25.58 25.64 -33.93
C ARG A 12 24.59 26.67 -33.41
N ARG A 13 24.33 26.58 -32.09
CA ARG A 13 23.81 27.60 -31.15
C ARG A 13 22.30 27.58 -30.97
N SER A 14 21.87 27.23 -29.74
CA SER A 14 21.65 28.27 -28.72
C SER A 14 21.57 27.62 -27.32
N GLN A 15 22.64 27.76 -26.58
CA GLN A 15 22.56 27.90 -25.11
C GLN A 15 22.11 29.35 -24.87
N GLY A 16 21.10 29.52 -24.06
CA GLY A 16 20.61 30.83 -23.62
C GLY A 16 19.90 30.63 -22.27
N PHE A 17 20.69 30.79 -21.23
CA PHE A 17 20.44 31.57 -20.01
C PHE A 17 19.02 32.13 -19.86
N CYS A 18 18.36 31.79 -18.79
CA CYS A 18 17.46 32.70 -18.10
C CYS A 18 17.66 32.57 -16.59
N VAL A 19 18.46 33.49 -16.08
CA VAL A 19 18.61 33.83 -14.67
C VAL A 19 17.78 35.08 -14.43
N GLN A 20 17.01 35.05 -13.33
CA GLN A 20 16.46 36.16 -12.55
C GLN A 20 15.50 37.17 -13.21
N ALA A 21 14.34 37.28 -12.64
CA ALA A 21 13.72 38.56 -12.28
C ALA A 21 12.95 38.44 -10.98
N VAL A 22 13.58 38.86 -9.91
CA VAL A 22 12.95 39.28 -8.65
C VAL A 22 12.20 40.57 -8.92
N HIS A 23 10.88 40.60 -8.81
CA HIS A 23 10.14 41.86 -8.71
C HIS A 23 9.52 41.97 -7.31
N THR A 24 10.23 42.77 -6.53
CA THR A 24 9.76 43.46 -5.32
C THR A 24 8.60 44.39 -5.66
N LEU A 25 7.43 44.15 -5.17
CA LEU A 25 6.36 45.13 -5.10
C LEU A 25 6.12 45.48 -3.63
N LYS A 26 6.70 46.63 -3.23
CA LYS A 26 6.28 47.39 -2.07
C LYS A 26 4.89 47.98 -2.36
N VAL A 27 3.89 47.66 -1.54
CA VAL A 27 2.70 48.46 -1.43
C VAL A 27 2.55 48.94 0.01
N SER A 28 2.51 50.22 0.09
CA SER A 28 2.35 51.15 1.17
C SER A 28 1.14 50.91 2.06
N ALA A 29 1.39 51.05 3.36
CA ALA A 29 0.37 51.18 4.39
C ALA A 29 -0.32 52.59 4.33
N ARG A 30 -1.64 52.62 4.50
CA ARG A 30 -2.48 53.66 5.12
C ARG A 30 -3.86 53.07 5.29
N SER A 31 -4.35 52.90 6.43
CA SER A 31 -4.79 53.65 7.59
C SER A 31 -6.32 53.66 7.74
N HIS A 32 -6.73 53.47 9.00
CA HIS A 32 -8.01 53.87 9.65
C HIS A 32 -9.22 52.94 9.42
N ALA A 33 -10.01 52.57 10.38
CA ALA A 33 -10.23 53.01 11.77
C ALA A 33 -11.11 51.97 12.50
N ARG A 34 -10.84 51.85 13.78
CA ARG A 34 -11.76 51.65 14.92
C ARG A 34 -13.22 51.26 14.65
N PHE A 35 -13.68 50.15 15.26
CA PHE A 35 -14.86 50.19 16.15
C PHE A 35 -14.83 49.03 17.17
N THR A 36 -14.73 49.41 18.38
CA THR A 36 -15.25 49.03 19.71
C THR A 36 -15.94 47.68 19.91
N ARG A 37 -15.34 46.97 20.86
CA ARG A 37 -15.88 46.22 21.99
C ARG A 37 -17.41 46.00 22.08
N MET A 38 -17.79 44.73 22.32
CA MET A 38 -18.72 44.42 23.41
C MET A 38 -18.46 42.98 23.91
N ALA A 39 -18.19 42.90 25.21
CA ALA A 39 -18.10 41.69 25.99
C ALA A 39 -19.53 41.24 26.39
N ALA A 40 -19.77 39.94 26.44
CA ALA A 40 -20.81 39.37 27.28
C ALA A 40 -20.29 38.06 27.87
N ALA A 41 -19.95 38.14 29.14
CA ALA A 41 -19.75 37.03 30.04
C ALA A 41 -21.10 36.47 30.49
N ALA A 42 -21.26 35.18 30.55
CA ALA A 42 -22.25 34.55 31.43
C ALA A 42 -21.66 33.25 31.98
N ALA A 43 -21.33 33.35 33.25
CA ALA A 43 -21.00 32.26 34.14
C ALA A 43 -22.24 31.42 34.48
N TRP A 44 -22.04 30.11 34.65
CA TRP A 44 -22.85 29.31 35.57
C TRP A 44 -21.96 28.49 36.49
N LEU A 45 -22.21 28.69 37.77
CA LEU A 45 -21.51 28.18 38.91
C LEU A 45 -21.86 26.72 39.25
N ALA A 46 -20.89 26.14 39.88
CA ALA A 46 -20.79 24.94 40.67
C ALA A 46 -21.97 24.55 41.57
N VAL A 47 -22.12 23.26 41.80
CA VAL A 47 -22.61 22.69 43.05
C VAL A 47 -21.56 21.76 43.60
N LEU A 48 -20.99 22.20 44.72
CA LEU A 48 -20.19 21.40 45.68
C LEU A 48 -21.14 20.66 46.62
N ALA A 49 -20.88 19.39 46.83
CA ALA A 49 -21.22 18.76 48.11
C ALA A 49 -20.09 17.85 48.54
N ALA A 50 -19.55 18.17 49.69
CA ALA A 50 -18.44 17.51 50.38
C ALA A 50 -18.92 16.32 51.19
N CYS A 51 -18.01 15.38 51.42
CA CYS A 51 -17.65 14.70 52.70
C CYS A 51 -16.49 13.78 52.41
N GLY A 52 -15.42 13.85 52.94
CA GLY A 52 -14.70 13.89 54.15
C GLY A 52 -14.23 12.47 54.53
N GLY A 53 -12.88 12.23 54.61
CA GLY A 53 -12.33 11.03 55.20
C GLY A 53 -10.93 10.73 54.67
N GLY A 54 -9.91 11.00 55.50
CA GLY A 54 -8.50 10.89 55.21
C GLY A 54 -7.96 9.46 55.15
N GLY A 55 -6.75 9.35 54.65
CA GLY A 55 -5.92 8.17 54.85
C GLY A 55 -4.90 7.92 53.75
N SER A 56 -3.66 8.25 54.03
CA SER A 56 -2.39 7.59 53.63
C SER A 56 -2.13 7.28 52.15
N GLY A 57 -0.97 7.75 51.71
CA GLY A 57 -0.39 7.55 50.41
C GLY A 57 -0.21 6.10 49.99
N SER A 58 -0.42 5.88 48.72
CA SER A 58 0.19 4.77 48.02
C SER A 58 0.54 5.24 46.60
N THR A 59 1.76 5.01 46.26
CA THR A 59 2.34 5.14 44.91
C THR A 59 1.48 4.37 43.94
N THR A 60 0.89 5.08 42.98
CA THR A 60 0.19 4.43 41.85
C THR A 60 1.23 3.91 40.89
N ASP A 61 1.48 2.61 40.98
CA ASP A 61 2.06 1.84 39.88
C ASP A 61 1.17 1.97 38.64
N ILE A 62 1.77 2.55 37.59
CA ILE A 62 1.16 2.54 36.25
C ILE A 62 1.36 1.13 35.73
N SER A 63 0.46 0.23 36.07
CA SER A 63 0.37 -1.08 35.43
C SER A 63 0.07 -0.91 33.93
N SER A 64 0.97 -1.40 33.10
CA SER A 64 0.79 -1.56 31.64
C SER A 64 -0.55 -2.23 31.36
N PRO A 65 -1.35 -1.73 30.40
CA PRO A 65 -2.57 -2.39 30.04
C PRO A 65 -2.23 -3.74 29.39
N THR A 66 -2.40 -4.82 30.15
CA THR A 66 -2.47 -6.16 29.60
C THR A 66 -3.63 -6.20 28.61
N VAL A 67 -3.32 -6.38 27.33
CA VAL A 67 -4.32 -6.75 26.32
C VAL A 67 -4.81 -8.15 26.69
N SER A 68 -5.89 -8.22 27.46
CA SER A 68 -6.56 -9.49 27.73
C SER A 68 -6.97 -10.14 26.41
N PRO A 69 -6.72 -11.44 26.22
CA PRO A 69 -7.29 -12.16 25.09
C PRO A 69 -8.80 -12.04 25.17
N GLN A 70 -9.42 -11.38 24.20
CA GLN A 70 -10.87 -11.26 24.13
C GLN A 70 -11.45 -12.67 24.06
N ALA A 71 -12.14 -13.07 25.13
CA ALA A 71 -12.90 -14.33 25.15
C ALA A 71 -13.77 -14.44 23.91
N ALA A 72 -13.98 -15.68 23.45
CA ALA A 72 -14.80 -15.98 22.27
C ALA A 72 -16.12 -15.20 22.31
N GLY A 73 -16.13 -14.08 21.62
CA GLY A 73 -17.30 -13.22 21.49
C GLY A 73 -18.29 -13.79 20.46
N PRO A 74 -19.50 -13.25 20.39
CA PRO A 74 -20.53 -13.72 19.48
C PRO A 74 -20.05 -13.68 18.03
N THR A 75 -20.59 -14.58 17.21
CA THR A 75 -20.41 -14.63 15.76
C THR A 75 -20.53 -13.23 15.16
N ASN A 76 -19.58 -12.84 14.31
CA ASN A 76 -19.61 -11.52 13.69
C ASN A 76 -20.82 -11.41 12.76
N ALA A 77 -21.56 -10.29 12.83
CA ALA A 77 -22.54 -10.00 11.80
C ALA A 77 -21.86 -9.96 10.42
N PRO A 78 -22.49 -10.46 9.34
CA PRO A 78 -21.89 -10.47 7.99
C PRO A 78 -21.33 -9.11 7.55
N ALA A 79 -22.01 -8.00 7.87
CA ALA A 79 -21.55 -6.64 7.60
C ALA A 79 -20.25 -6.29 8.34
N ALA A 80 -20.13 -6.69 9.61
CA ALA A 80 -18.92 -6.47 10.41
C ALA A 80 -17.75 -7.32 9.88
N ALA A 81 -18.01 -8.57 9.47
CA ALA A 81 -17.03 -9.43 8.82
C ALA A 81 -16.56 -8.83 7.48
N ALA A 82 -17.48 -8.35 6.64
CA ALA A 82 -17.15 -7.69 5.38
C ALA A 82 -16.28 -6.44 5.58
N ARG A 83 -16.61 -5.63 6.58
CA ARG A 83 -15.84 -4.41 6.92
C ARG A 83 -14.41 -4.75 7.38
N PHE A 84 -14.26 -5.72 8.26
CA PHE A 84 -12.95 -6.20 8.69
C PHE A 84 -12.10 -6.68 7.50
N LEU A 85 -12.67 -7.54 6.66
CA LEU A 85 -11.98 -8.11 5.50
C LEU A 85 -11.62 -7.04 4.45
N THR A 86 -12.44 -5.99 4.31
CA THR A 86 -12.13 -4.85 3.43
C THR A 86 -10.85 -4.12 3.88
N GLN A 87 -10.57 -4.08 5.17
CA GLN A 87 -9.34 -3.47 5.71
C GLN A 87 -8.15 -4.43 5.64
N ALA A 88 -8.38 -5.71 5.97
CA ALA A 88 -7.33 -6.72 6.17
C ALA A 88 -6.90 -7.44 4.88
N THR A 89 -7.66 -7.32 3.78
CA THR A 89 -7.42 -8.01 2.50
C THR A 89 -7.53 -7.03 1.33
N PHE A 90 -7.45 -7.55 0.11
CA PHE A 90 -7.81 -6.79 -1.09
C PHE A 90 -9.33 -6.70 -1.33
N GLY A 91 -10.13 -7.08 -0.36
CA GLY A 91 -11.58 -7.11 -0.39
C GLY A 91 -12.14 -8.51 -0.15
N PRO A 92 -13.31 -8.64 0.48
CA PRO A 92 -13.90 -9.93 0.78
C PRO A 92 -14.53 -10.59 -0.46
N THR A 93 -14.56 -11.93 -0.45
CA THR A 93 -15.51 -12.73 -1.21
C THR A 93 -16.74 -13.06 -0.33
N SER A 94 -17.84 -13.53 -0.94
CA SER A 94 -18.98 -14.02 -0.16
C SER A 94 -18.59 -15.17 0.77
N ALA A 95 -17.69 -16.05 0.33
CA ALA A 95 -17.18 -17.17 1.13
C ALA A 95 -16.36 -16.69 2.32
N ASP A 96 -15.48 -15.69 2.14
CA ASP A 96 -14.70 -15.10 3.22
C ASP A 96 -15.61 -14.47 4.30
N ILE A 97 -16.66 -13.75 3.87
CA ILE A 97 -17.64 -13.14 4.78
C ILE A 97 -18.34 -14.23 5.59
N ALA A 98 -18.84 -15.29 4.93
CA ALA A 98 -19.54 -16.38 5.59
C ALA A 98 -18.64 -17.13 6.59
N ALA A 99 -17.38 -17.40 6.22
CA ALA A 99 -16.41 -18.06 7.08
C ALA A 99 -16.08 -17.20 8.31
N LEU A 100 -15.83 -15.90 8.12
CA LEU A 100 -15.51 -15.02 9.25
C LEU A 100 -16.73 -14.73 10.14
N ALA A 101 -17.96 -14.75 9.60
CA ALA A 101 -19.18 -14.59 10.40
C ALA A 101 -19.34 -15.70 11.45
N THR A 102 -18.73 -16.85 11.26
CA THR A 102 -18.73 -17.98 12.22
C THR A 102 -17.45 -18.09 13.05
N SER A 103 -16.55 -17.10 12.97
CA SER A 103 -15.23 -17.10 13.63
C SER A 103 -14.97 -15.76 14.32
N THR A 104 -13.83 -15.62 14.99
CA THR A 104 -13.35 -14.35 15.56
C THR A 104 -12.31 -13.70 14.66
N TYR A 105 -12.18 -12.39 14.74
CA TYR A 105 -11.12 -11.65 14.02
C TYR A 105 -9.72 -12.13 14.39
N SER A 106 -9.50 -12.43 15.69
CA SER A 106 -8.20 -12.92 16.17
C SER A 106 -7.87 -14.28 15.56
N ALA A 107 -8.79 -15.23 15.57
CA ALA A 107 -8.60 -16.57 14.99
C ALA A 107 -8.34 -16.48 13.47
N TRP A 108 -9.05 -15.58 12.78
CA TRP A 108 -8.82 -15.34 11.35
C TRP A 108 -7.40 -14.78 11.09
N ILE A 109 -6.95 -13.80 11.89
CA ILE A 109 -5.59 -13.25 11.80
C ILE A 109 -4.55 -14.34 12.05
N ASP A 110 -4.75 -15.20 13.07
CA ASP A 110 -3.84 -16.31 13.35
C ASP A 110 -3.75 -17.30 12.20
N ALA A 111 -4.90 -17.65 11.61
CA ALA A 111 -4.96 -18.49 10.43
C ALA A 111 -4.21 -17.86 9.24
N GLN A 112 -4.32 -16.56 9.04
CA GLN A 112 -3.59 -15.84 7.98
C GLN A 112 -2.07 -15.79 8.26
N PHE A 113 -1.65 -15.63 9.51
CA PHE A 113 -0.23 -15.69 9.86
C PHE A 113 0.39 -17.06 9.63
N ALA A 114 -0.41 -18.13 9.72
CA ALA A 114 0.02 -19.50 9.49
C ALA A 114 0.07 -19.90 8.01
N LYS A 115 -0.57 -19.14 7.11
CA LYS A 115 -0.57 -19.46 5.68
C LYS A 115 0.84 -19.29 5.10
N PRO A 116 1.29 -20.24 4.24
CA PRO A 116 2.54 -20.09 3.51
C PRO A 116 2.48 -18.86 2.59
N GLN A 117 3.64 -18.27 2.35
CA GLN A 117 3.75 -17.15 1.43
C GLN A 117 3.59 -17.60 -0.01
N SER A 118 2.81 -16.85 -0.77
CA SER A 118 2.78 -16.92 -2.23
C SER A 118 3.91 -16.06 -2.82
N TYR A 119 4.84 -16.69 -3.56
CA TYR A 119 6.02 -16.01 -4.08
C TYR A 119 5.84 -15.54 -5.52
N HIS A 120 6.00 -14.23 -5.76
CA HIS A 120 6.02 -13.65 -7.11
C HIS A 120 7.17 -14.16 -7.96
N ARG A 121 8.34 -14.41 -7.35
CA ARG A 121 9.50 -14.97 -8.02
C ARG A 121 9.21 -16.35 -8.64
N LEU A 122 8.40 -17.19 -8.00
CA LEU A 122 8.03 -18.49 -8.55
C LEU A 122 7.17 -18.32 -9.82
N TYR A 123 6.24 -17.39 -9.82
CA TYR A 123 5.48 -17.03 -11.02
C TYR A 123 6.42 -16.55 -12.14
N MET A 124 7.39 -15.67 -11.83
CA MET A 124 8.35 -15.17 -12.81
C MET A 124 9.24 -16.29 -13.39
N ASN A 125 9.62 -17.27 -12.59
CA ASN A 125 10.38 -18.43 -13.06
C ASN A 125 9.56 -19.26 -14.05
N GLN A 126 8.28 -19.52 -13.74
CA GLN A 126 7.40 -20.25 -14.64
C GLN A 126 7.13 -19.45 -15.93
N ALA A 127 6.84 -18.16 -15.82
CA ALA A 127 6.65 -17.30 -16.99
C ALA A 127 7.90 -17.24 -17.89
N SER A 128 9.08 -17.22 -17.28
CA SER A 128 10.34 -17.25 -18.02
C SER A 128 10.53 -18.57 -18.78
N ALA A 129 10.19 -19.70 -18.18
CA ALA A 129 10.28 -21.02 -18.83
C ALA A 129 9.29 -21.12 -20.02
N ASP A 130 8.06 -20.65 -19.82
CA ASP A 130 7.03 -20.67 -20.87
C ASP A 130 7.40 -19.77 -22.06
N LEU A 131 7.92 -18.56 -21.79
CA LEU A 131 8.33 -17.62 -22.83
C LEU A 131 9.58 -18.12 -23.58
N ALA A 132 10.51 -18.78 -22.90
CA ALA A 132 11.72 -19.32 -23.54
C ALA A 132 11.38 -20.33 -24.66
N ALA A 133 10.29 -21.08 -24.52
CA ALA A 133 9.81 -22.02 -25.56
C ALA A 133 9.42 -21.31 -26.90
N THR A 134 9.12 -20.01 -26.84
CA THR A 134 8.75 -19.18 -28.00
C THR A 134 9.80 -18.10 -28.33
N GLY A 135 10.97 -18.14 -27.68
CA GLY A 135 12.02 -17.13 -27.85
C GLY A 135 11.73 -15.79 -27.16
N GLY A 136 10.70 -15.73 -26.31
CA GLY A 136 10.33 -14.54 -25.56
C GLY A 136 11.13 -14.39 -24.26
N THR A 137 11.01 -13.22 -23.65
CA THR A 137 11.63 -12.87 -22.35
C THR A 137 10.61 -12.26 -21.40
N ILE A 138 10.82 -12.46 -20.10
CA ILE A 138 9.97 -11.85 -19.07
C ILE A 138 10.15 -10.33 -19.03
N SER A 139 9.08 -9.65 -18.66
CA SER A 139 9.03 -8.19 -18.51
C SER A 139 8.29 -7.80 -17.22
N GLN A 140 8.19 -6.51 -16.96
CA GLN A 140 7.35 -5.97 -15.86
C GLN A 140 5.89 -6.44 -15.94
N THR A 141 5.36 -6.71 -17.14
CA THR A 141 3.99 -7.21 -17.33
C THR A 141 3.77 -8.54 -16.60
N ASN A 142 4.76 -9.43 -16.62
CA ASN A 142 4.65 -10.70 -15.90
C ASN A 142 4.65 -10.51 -14.37
N PHE A 143 5.31 -9.48 -13.86
CA PHE A 143 5.16 -9.10 -12.45
C PHE A 143 3.73 -8.60 -12.17
N PHE A 144 3.14 -7.77 -13.03
CA PHE A 144 1.76 -7.31 -12.84
C PHE A 144 0.78 -8.48 -12.87
N ASP A 145 0.94 -9.42 -13.80
CA ASP A 145 0.10 -10.63 -13.84
C ASP A 145 0.22 -11.43 -12.54
N SER A 146 1.45 -11.63 -12.03
CA SER A 146 1.69 -12.26 -10.73
C SER A 146 1.04 -11.50 -9.57
N TYR A 147 1.15 -10.17 -9.55
CA TYR A 147 0.52 -9.34 -8.53
C TYR A 147 -1.00 -9.50 -8.53
N TRP A 148 -1.63 -9.40 -9.70
CA TRP A 148 -3.08 -9.56 -9.81
C TRP A 148 -3.54 -10.97 -9.46
N SER A 149 -2.77 -12.00 -9.82
CA SER A 149 -3.04 -13.37 -9.39
C SER A 149 -3.11 -13.48 -7.87
N GLN A 150 -2.12 -12.94 -7.14
CA GLN A 150 -2.09 -12.99 -5.68
C GLN A 150 -3.16 -12.09 -5.04
N ALA A 151 -3.35 -10.88 -5.55
CA ALA A 151 -4.33 -9.94 -5.02
C ALA A 151 -5.77 -10.46 -5.17
N ILE A 152 -6.08 -11.15 -6.27
CA ILE A 152 -7.43 -11.65 -6.57
C ILE A 152 -7.67 -13.04 -5.95
N ALA A 153 -6.77 -13.98 -6.18
CA ALA A 153 -6.95 -15.40 -5.86
C ALA A 153 -6.00 -15.96 -4.79
N GLY A 154 -4.99 -15.21 -4.37
CA GLY A 154 -4.05 -15.66 -3.34
C GLY A 154 -4.74 -15.96 -2.02
N GLU A 155 -4.31 -17.02 -1.34
CA GLU A 155 -4.89 -17.43 -0.05
C GLU A 155 -4.30 -16.66 1.14
N ASP A 156 -3.07 -16.18 1.04
CA ASP A 156 -2.35 -15.41 2.06
C ASP A 156 -2.68 -13.91 1.99
N GLN A 157 -3.98 -13.59 1.92
CA GLN A 157 -4.50 -12.25 1.65
C GLN A 157 -3.96 -11.17 2.59
N LEU A 158 -3.88 -11.44 3.90
CA LEU A 158 -3.34 -10.48 4.86
C LEU A 158 -1.85 -10.21 4.59
N ARG A 159 -1.06 -11.22 4.23
CA ARG A 159 0.35 -11.07 3.89
C ARG A 159 0.52 -10.22 2.62
N GLN A 160 -0.23 -10.51 1.59
CA GLN A 160 -0.17 -9.77 0.32
C GLN A 160 -0.64 -8.31 0.51
N ARG A 161 -1.68 -8.08 1.33
CA ARG A 161 -2.16 -6.73 1.66
C ARG A 161 -1.14 -5.96 2.51
N ALA A 162 -0.46 -6.63 3.46
CA ALA A 162 0.63 -6.06 4.25
C ALA A 162 1.85 -5.74 3.37
N ALA A 163 2.24 -6.65 2.46
CA ALA A 163 3.32 -6.40 1.50
C ALA A 163 3.03 -5.18 0.62
N PHE A 164 1.79 -5.02 0.14
CA PHE A 164 1.39 -3.84 -0.61
C PHE A 164 1.50 -2.56 0.22
N ALA A 165 1.11 -2.59 1.49
CA ALA A 165 1.27 -1.44 2.38
C ALA A 165 2.76 -1.11 2.63
N LEU A 166 3.60 -2.12 2.84
CA LEU A 166 5.04 -1.96 3.03
C LEU A 166 5.75 -1.47 1.75
N SER A 167 5.33 -1.91 0.57
CA SER A 167 5.90 -1.44 -0.71
C SER A 167 5.67 0.04 -0.99
N GLN A 168 4.72 0.64 -0.28
CA GLN A 168 4.44 2.08 -0.33
C GLN A 168 5.23 2.90 0.71
N ILE A 169 5.93 2.22 1.62
CA ILE A 169 6.89 2.81 2.57
C ILE A 169 8.31 2.59 2.05
N PHE A 170 8.67 1.34 1.78
CA PHE A 170 9.96 0.92 1.24
C PHE A 170 9.89 0.91 -0.29
N VAL A 171 9.83 2.10 -0.87
CA VAL A 171 9.54 2.25 -2.30
C VAL A 171 10.71 1.80 -3.17
N VAL A 172 10.40 0.94 -4.14
CA VAL A 172 11.18 0.61 -5.32
C VAL A 172 10.24 0.69 -6.52
N SER A 173 10.68 1.19 -7.66
CA SER A 173 9.76 1.46 -8.76
C SER A 173 10.31 1.09 -10.14
N PHE A 174 9.47 0.50 -10.98
CA PHE A 174 9.73 0.28 -12.40
C PHE A 174 9.80 1.58 -13.24
N THR A 175 9.51 2.75 -12.66
CA THR A 175 9.77 4.03 -13.33
C THR A 175 11.26 4.26 -13.50
N ASP A 176 12.11 3.68 -12.64
CA ASP A 176 13.55 3.64 -12.84
C ASP A 176 13.90 2.76 -14.05
N SER A 177 14.72 3.28 -14.96
CA SER A 177 15.07 2.62 -16.23
C SER A 177 15.86 1.32 -16.02
N THR A 178 16.71 1.26 -15.00
CA THR A 178 17.52 0.08 -14.67
C THR A 178 16.63 -1.01 -14.09
N LEU A 179 15.74 -0.66 -13.15
CA LEU A 179 14.82 -1.60 -12.51
C LEU A 179 13.77 -2.14 -13.48
N ARG A 180 13.39 -1.35 -14.49
CA ARG A 180 12.47 -1.80 -15.55
C ARG A 180 12.99 -3.03 -16.29
N SER A 181 14.29 -3.16 -16.43
CA SER A 181 14.95 -4.32 -17.04
C SER A 181 15.23 -5.48 -16.07
N GLN A 182 14.84 -5.34 -14.79
CA GLN A 182 15.07 -6.30 -13.72
C GLN A 182 13.76 -6.84 -13.10
N PRO A 183 12.79 -7.33 -13.90
CA PRO A 183 11.47 -7.71 -13.37
C PRO A 183 11.56 -8.84 -12.35
N ARG A 184 12.51 -9.75 -12.48
CA ARG A 184 12.77 -10.83 -11.53
C ARG A 184 13.30 -10.30 -10.20
N GLY A 185 14.21 -9.33 -10.25
CA GLY A 185 14.75 -8.65 -9.06
C GLY A 185 13.67 -7.87 -8.30
N VAL A 186 12.82 -7.11 -9.01
CA VAL A 186 11.70 -6.38 -8.40
C VAL A 186 10.67 -7.34 -7.79
N SER A 187 10.40 -8.49 -8.44
CA SER A 187 9.54 -9.54 -7.88
C SER A 187 10.12 -10.10 -6.57
N SER A 188 11.43 -10.35 -6.54
CA SER A 188 12.13 -10.79 -5.32
C SER A 188 12.10 -9.75 -4.22
N TYR A 189 12.20 -8.47 -4.57
CA TYR A 189 12.07 -7.37 -3.60
C TYR A 189 10.68 -7.35 -2.96
N TYR A 190 9.64 -7.51 -3.76
CA TYR A 190 8.27 -7.59 -3.25
C TYR A 190 8.07 -8.83 -2.36
N ASP A 191 8.64 -9.98 -2.74
CA ASP A 191 8.65 -11.20 -1.92
C ASP A 191 9.34 -10.97 -0.56
N THR A 192 10.44 -10.20 -0.54
CA THR A 192 11.15 -9.82 0.70
C THR A 192 10.26 -8.99 1.63
N LEU A 193 9.48 -8.04 1.08
CA LEU A 193 8.50 -7.28 1.87
C LEU A 193 7.39 -8.19 2.42
N ALA A 194 6.91 -9.14 1.63
CA ALA A 194 5.89 -10.10 2.04
C ALA A 194 6.41 -11.06 3.14
N GLU A 195 7.65 -11.50 3.04
CA GLU A 195 8.31 -12.33 4.05
C GLU A 195 8.49 -11.57 5.36
N GLY A 196 9.04 -10.36 5.30
CA GLY A 196 9.23 -9.49 6.44
C GLY A 196 7.94 -8.95 7.05
N ALA A 197 6.81 -9.00 6.33
CA ALA A 197 5.53 -8.49 6.80
C ALA A 197 5.06 -9.13 8.13
N PHE A 198 5.43 -10.37 8.40
CA PHE A 198 5.08 -11.09 9.64
C PHE A 198 6.32 -11.45 10.50
N GLY A 199 7.46 -10.84 10.18
CA GLY A 199 8.73 -10.98 10.90
C GLY A 199 8.96 -9.87 11.93
N ASN A 200 10.24 -9.58 12.15
CA ASN A 200 10.66 -8.43 12.96
C ASN A 200 11.02 -7.25 12.04
N PHE A 201 10.62 -6.05 12.41
CA PHE A 201 10.90 -4.84 11.62
C PHE A 201 12.39 -4.58 11.44
N ARG A 202 13.23 -4.93 12.44
CA ARG A 202 14.68 -4.80 12.33
C ARG A 202 15.26 -5.68 11.23
N ASP A 203 14.78 -6.92 11.15
CA ASP A 203 15.22 -7.87 10.12
C ASP A 203 14.72 -7.45 8.73
N LEU A 204 13.48 -6.94 8.66
CA LEU A 204 12.94 -6.37 7.42
C LEU A 204 13.78 -5.17 6.95
N LEU A 205 14.16 -4.28 7.86
CA LEU A 205 14.98 -3.11 7.54
C LEU A 205 16.35 -3.50 6.96
N GLU A 206 16.98 -4.54 7.51
CA GLU A 206 18.23 -5.10 6.99
C GLU A 206 18.04 -5.75 5.62
N ALA A 207 16.99 -6.57 5.47
CA ALA A 207 16.68 -7.22 4.19
C ALA A 207 16.43 -6.19 3.07
N VAL A 208 15.74 -5.09 3.38
CA VAL A 208 15.53 -3.96 2.45
C VAL A 208 16.85 -3.26 2.15
N ALA A 209 17.66 -2.93 3.16
CA ALA A 209 18.93 -2.24 2.99
C ALA A 209 19.92 -3.03 2.14
N LEU A 210 19.92 -4.35 2.25
CA LEU A 210 20.82 -5.23 1.50
C LEU A 210 20.22 -5.76 0.19
N HIS A 211 18.97 -5.43 -0.15
CA HIS A 211 18.39 -5.89 -1.40
C HIS A 211 18.96 -5.11 -2.59
N PRO A 212 19.49 -5.78 -3.64
CA PRO A 212 20.16 -5.09 -4.75
C PRO A 212 19.22 -4.14 -5.51
N MET A 213 17.91 -4.41 -5.59
CA MET A 213 16.94 -3.50 -6.23
C MET A 213 16.80 -2.18 -5.46
N MET A 214 16.82 -2.23 -4.13
CA MET A 214 16.89 -1.04 -3.29
C MET A 214 18.24 -0.33 -3.47
N GLY A 215 19.33 -1.11 -3.55
CA GLY A 215 20.67 -0.59 -3.83
C GLY A 215 20.78 0.17 -5.14
N ILE A 216 20.07 -0.27 -6.18
CA ILE A 216 19.95 0.45 -7.48
C ILE A 216 19.10 1.70 -7.30
N TYR A 217 17.89 1.55 -6.76
CA TYR A 217 16.90 2.64 -6.71
C TYR A 217 17.37 3.83 -5.87
N LEU A 218 18.06 3.58 -4.76
CA LEU A 218 18.59 4.63 -3.87
C LEU A 218 20.12 4.74 -3.92
N SER A 219 20.75 4.27 -5.00
CA SER A 219 22.15 4.52 -5.41
C SER A 219 23.24 4.08 -4.42
N HIS A 220 22.93 3.24 -3.41
CA HIS A 220 23.98 2.73 -2.50
C HIS A 220 24.61 1.40 -2.96
N LEU A 221 24.08 0.75 -3.98
CA LEU A 221 24.79 -0.32 -4.68
C LEU A 221 26.06 0.25 -5.33
N LYS A 222 27.22 -0.27 -4.98
CA LYS A 222 28.53 0.22 -5.44
C LYS A 222 28.90 1.63 -4.96
N ASN A 223 28.23 2.13 -3.92
CA ASN A 223 28.64 3.35 -3.25
C ASN A 223 30.02 3.16 -2.61
N GLN A 224 30.91 4.09 -2.85
CA GLN A 224 32.31 4.01 -2.44
C GLN A 224 32.59 4.97 -1.30
N LYS A 225 33.59 4.60 -0.50
CA LYS A 225 34.17 5.48 0.52
C LYS A 225 34.63 6.81 -0.07
N GLU A 226 34.84 7.77 0.79
CA GLU A 226 35.46 9.05 0.49
C GLU A 226 36.86 8.91 -0.13
N ASP A 227 37.24 9.86 -0.96
CA ASP A 227 38.57 9.96 -1.57
C ASP A 227 38.96 11.43 -1.70
N ALA A 228 39.89 11.85 -0.85
CA ALA A 228 40.36 13.23 -0.80
C ALA A 228 41.09 13.65 -2.07
N THR A 229 41.68 12.70 -2.81
CA THR A 229 42.43 13.01 -4.04
C THR A 229 41.50 13.42 -5.18
N THR A 230 40.35 12.75 -5.28
CA THR A 230 39.36 13.00 -6.33
C THR A 230 38.22 13.91 -5.86
N GLY A 231 38.12 14.21 -4.57
CA GLY A 231 37.02 14.95 -3.96
C GLY A 231 35.74 14.13 -3.83
N ARG A 232 35.81 12.79 -4.01
CA ARG A 232 34.62 11.92 -3.88
C ARG A 232 34.15 11.89 -2.43
N VAL A 233 32.83 12.02 -2.25
CA VAL A 233 32.12 11.78 -1.00
C VAL A 233 31.12 10.64 -1.18
N PRO A 234 30.78 9.87 -0.12
CA PRO A 234 29.74 8.84 -0.18
C PRO A 234 28.39 9.42 -0.61
N ASP A 235 27.63 8.66 -1.38
CA ASP A 235 26.27 9.04 -1.78
C ASP A 235 25.33 9.06 -0.56
N LEU A 236 24.58 10.15 -0.42
CA LEU A 236 23.69 10.42 0.73
C LEU A 236 22.26 9.90 0.54
N ASN A 237 21.89 9.45 -0.67
CA ASN A 237 20.50 9.21 -1.02
C ASN A 237 19.87 8.15 -0.10
N PHE A 238 20.46 6.96 -0.02
CA PHE A 238 19.94 5.90 0.84
C PHE A 238 19.98 6.31 2.34
N ALA A 239 21.04 6.96 2.79
CA ALA A 239 21.14 7.44 4.18
C ALA A 239 19.98 8.40 4.54
N ARG A 240 19.59 9.25 3.60
CA ARG A 240 18.44 10.15 3.78
C ARG A 240 17.13 9.36 3.85
N GLU A 241 16.90 8.47 2.90
CA GLU A 241 15.60 7.80 2.80
C GLU A 241 15.39 6.75 3.90
N ILE A 242 16.42 6.01 4.31
CA ILE A 242 16.30 5.09 5.43
C ILE A 242 16.00 5.82 6.75
N THR A 243 16.49 7.03 6.91
CA THR A 243 16.22 7.88 8.08
C THR A 243 14.83 8.52 7.97
N GLN A 244 14.56 9.21 6.86
CA GLN A 244 13.40 10.09 6.69
C GLN A 244 12.11 9.33 6.36
N LEU A 245 12.17 8.34 5.46
CA LEU A 245 10.97 7.67 4.95
C LEU A 245 10.74 6.30 5.58
N PHE A 246 11.81 5.59 5.96
CA PHE A 246 11.71 4.19 6.35
C PHE A 246 11.71 4.00 7.87
N THR A 247 12.17 4.97 8.68
CA THR A 247 12.31 4.78 10.13
C THR A 247 11.86 5.95 10.99
N ILE A 248 12.55 7.10 10.93
CA ILE A 248 12.46 8.14 11.94
C ILE A 248 11.49 9.27 11.56
N GLY A 249 11.42 9.62 10.28
CA GLY A 249 10.72 10.82 9.82
C GLY A 249 11.54 12.10 10.03
N GLN A 250 10.99 13.24 9.64
CA GLN A 250 11.68 14.54 9.69
C GLN A 250 11.69 15.18 11.09
N TYR A 251 10.66 14.91 11.88
CA TYR A 251 10.44 15.56 13.17
C TYR A 251 10.39 14.55 14.30
N LYS A 252 10.82 14.97 15.49
CA LYS A 252 10.63 14.19 16.72
C LYS A 252 9.15 14.01 17.02
N LEU A 253 8.78 12.80 17.39
CA LEU A 253 7.41 12.41 17.70
C LEU A 253 7.26 11.97 19.14
N ASN A 254 6.14 12.34 19.73
CA ASN A 254 5.60 11.66 20.91
C ASN A 254 5.12 10.25 20.52
N THR A 255 4.93 9.38 21.51
CA THR A 255 4.49 7.99 21.27
C THR A 255 3.13 7.90 20.54
N ASP A 256 2.30 8.94 20.66
CA ASP A 256 1.00 9.06 20.00
C ASP A 256 1.09 9.62 18.56
N GLY A 257 2.30 9.83 18.04
CA GLY A 257 2.55 10.33 16.71
C GLY A 257 2.34 11.83 16.52
N THR A 258 2.11 12.58 17.60
CA THR A 258 2.12 14.06 17.59
C THR A 258 3.56 14.57 17.57
N PRO A 259 3.85 15.69 16.87
CA PRO A 259 5.20 16.24 16.86
C PRO A 259 5.59 16.80 18.23
N VAL A 260 6.87 16.62 18.61
CA VAL A 260 7.48 17.33 19.73
C VAL A 260 7.78 18.75 19.28
N LEU A 261 7.27 19.74 20.03
CA LEU A 261 7.44 21.14 19.68
C LEU A 261 8.62 21.78 20.43
N ALA A 262 9.30 22.71 19.78
CA ALA A 262 10.26 23.62 20.39
C ALA A 262 9.51 24.73 21.16
N ALA A 263 10.27 25.56 21.87
CA ALA A 263 9.69 26.65 22.68
C ALA A 263 8.91 27.70 21.84
N ASP A 264 9.24 27.83 20.55
CA ASP A 264 8.56 28.69 19.59
C ASP A 264 7.32 28.06 18.94
N GLY A 265 6.97 26.83 19.31
CA GLY A 265 5.85 26.07 18.76
C GLY A 265 6.13 25.36 17.44
N THR A 266 7.37 25.40 16.93
CA THR A 266 7.75 24.65 15.70
C THR A 266 8.12 23.20 16.01
N PRO A 267 7.86 22.24 15.10
CA PRO A 267 8.30 20.86 15.27
C PRO A 267 9.82 20.74 15.32
N GLN A 268 10.34 20.00 16.31
CA GLN A 268 11.78 19.73 16.44
C GLN A 268 12.25 18.74 15.38
N ALA A 269 13.37 19.04 14.71
CA ALA A 269 14.02 18.10 13.78
C ALA A 269 14.44 16.81 14.49
N ALA A 270 14.23 15.66 13.85
CA ALA A 270 14.62 14.37 14.39
C ALA A 270 16.10 14.03 14.17
N TYR A 271 16.73 14.65 13.19
CA TYR A 271 18.14 14.47 12.81
C TYR A 271 18.68 15.75 12.15
N VAL A 272 19.98 15.83 12.02
CA VAL A 272 20.69 16.95 11.36
C VAL A 272 21.46 16.45 10.12
N PRO A 273 21.87 17.32 9.19
CA PRO A 273 22.62 16.91 7.99
C PRO A 273 23.89 16.11 8.28
N ALA A 274 24.56 16.37 9.40
CA ALA A 274 25.76 15.63 9.82
C ALA A 274 25.46 14.16 10.08
N ASP A 275 24.27 13.81 10.62
CA ASP A 275 23.86 12.43 10.85
C ASP A 275 23.76 11.66 9.52
N LEU A 276 23.24 12.30 8.49
CA LEU A 276 23.16 11.71 7.14
C LEU A 276 24.56 11.46 6.55
N SER A 277 25.49 12.37 6.77
CA SER A 277 26.89 12.22 6.33
C SER A 277 27.56 11.02 7.01
N GLY A 278 27.38 10.87 8.32
CA GLY A 278 27.90 9.72 9.06
C GLY A 278 27.28 8.40 8.61
N LEU A 279 25.96 8.38 8.42
CA LEU A 279 25.25 7.19 7.92
C LEU A 279 25.66 6.82 6.48
N SER A 280 25.89 7.80 5.61
CA SER A 280 26.29 7.52 4.21
C SER A 280 27.62 6.76 4.13
N GLN A 281 28.54 7.02 5.04
CA GLN A 281 29.79 6.28 5.15
C GLN A 281 29.57 4.80 5.51
N VAL A 282 28.56 4.48 6.33
CA VAL A 282 28.17 3.10 6.68
C VAL A 282 27.67 2.35 5.43
N PHE A 283 26.94 3.02 4.56
CA PHE A 283 26.36 2.39 3.35
C PHE A 283 27.31 2.35 2.15
N THR A 284 28.63 2.43 2.40
CA THR A 284 29.68 2.26 1.39
C THR A 284 30.19 0.81 1.36
N GLY A 285 30.75 0.40 0.22
CA GLY A 285 31.41 -0.90 0.09
C GLY A 285 30.48 -2.10 -0.13
N TRP A 286 29.21 -1.85 -0.44
CA TRP A 286 28.22 -2.91 -0.73
C TRP A 286 28.03 -3.07 -2.24
N SER A 287 28.04 -4.31 -2.73
CA SER A 287 27.78 -4.64 -4.13
C SER A 287 27.08 -6.00 -4.27
N TYR A 288 26.81 -6.40 -5.51
CA TYR A 288 26.16 -7.66 -5.81
C TYR A 288 26.86 -8.85 -5.17
N HIS A 289 26.09 -9.86 -4.80
CA HIS A 289 26.59 -11.12 -4.32
C HIS A 289 27.34 -11.87 -5.44
N ALA A 290 28.56 -12.31 -5.17
CA ALA A 290 29.44 -12.96 -6.15
C ALA A 290 29.15 -14.47 -6.38
N GLY A 291 28.04 -14.98 -5.80
CA GLY A 291 27.66 -16.40 -5.87
C GLY A 291 28.20 -17.25 -4.71
N PRO A 292 27.68 -18.46 -4.53
CA PRO A 292 27.92 -19.27 -3.33
C PRO A 292 29.37 -19.77 -3.17
N LEU A 293 30.10 -19.88 -4.26
CA LEU A 293 31.48 -20.35 -4.26
C LEU A 293 32.53 -19.24 -4.45
N ASN A 294 32.09 -17.99 -4.60
CA ASN A 294 32.97 -16.89 -4.95
C ASN A 294 33.35 -16.05 -3.74
N THR A 295 34.57 -16.23 -3.28
CA THR A 295 35.19 -15.40 -2.23
C THR A 295 35.93 -14.19 -2.77
N ASP A 296 35.95 -13.99 -4.10
CA ASP A 296 36.63 -12.88 -4.75
C ASP A 296 35.94 -11.53 -4.41
N ARG A 297 36.63 -10.70 -3.67
CA ARG A 297 36.22 -9.36 -3.24
C ARG A 297 37.01 -8.26 -4.00
N THR A 298 37.53 -8.55 -5.17
CA THR A 298 38.34 -7.62 -5.95
C THR A 298 37.52 -6.44 -6.49
N SER A 299 38.21 -5.39 -6.90
CA SER A 299 37.60 -4.22 -7.55
C SER A 299 36.82 -4.60 -8.81
N ARG A 300 37.32 -5.57 -9.57
CA ARG A 300 36.61 -6.12 -10.75
C ARG A 300 35.24 -6.67 -10.38
N ARG A 301 35.11 -7.33 -9.24
CA ARG A 301 33.84 -7.87 -8.76
C ARG A 301 32.94 -6.78 -8.18
N PHE A 302 33.51 -5.82 -7.48
CA PHE A 302 32.74 -4.69 -6.95
C PHE A 302 32.02 -3.92 -8.06
N PHE A 303 32.72 -3.60 -9.14
CA PHE A 303 32.16 -2.87 -10.29
C PHE A 303 31.49 -3.78 -11.31
N GLY A 304 31.73 -5.09 -11.25
CA GLY A 304 31.27 -6.06 -12.23
C GLY A 304 29.76 -6.15 -12.31
N SER A 305 29.32 -6.63 -13.45
CA SER A 305 27.92 -6.89 -13.77
C SER A 305 27.73 -8.36 -14.15
N ASP A 306 28.44 -9.27 -13.49
CA ASP A 306 28.35 -10.70 -13.82
C ASP A 306 26.89 -11.13 -13.85
N ALA A 307 26.49 -11.69 -14.97
CA ALA A 307 25.14 -12.19 -15.22
C ALA A 307 24.87 -13.50 -14.46
N ASN A 308 24.99 -13.46 -13.14
CA ASN A 308 24.53 -14.55 -12.29
C ASN A 308 23.03 -14.34 -12.07
N LEU A 309 22.21 -15.34 -12.41
CA LEU A 309 20.77 -15.30 -12.21
C LEU A 309 20.35 -15.06 -10.75
N GLU A 310 21.24 -15.30 -9.79
CA GLU A 310 20.96 -15.09 -8.36
C GLU A 310 21.33 -13.70 -7.85
N ARG A 311 22.07 -12.89 -8.62
CA ARG A 311 22.54 -11.56 -8.18
C ARG A 311 21.39 -10.60 -7.87
N ASP A 312 20.27 -10.76 -8.56
CA ASP A 312 19.15 -9.80 -8.50
C ASP A 312 18.29 -9.99 -7.26
N TRP A 313 18.44 -11.09 -6.52
CA TRP A 313 17.67 -11.34 -5.29
C TRP A 313 18.49 -11.78 -4.08
N ARG A 314 19.78 -12.12 -4.26
CA ARG A 314 20.63 -12.36 -3.09
C ARG A 314 21.00 -11.04 -2.43
N PRO A 315 21.00 -10.98 -1.09
CA PRO A 315 21.47 -9.80 -0.38
C PRO A 315 22.86 -9.38 -0.86
N MET A 316 23.05 -8.06 -0.99
CA MET A 316 24.36 -7.50 -1.32
C MET A 316 25.40 -7.98 -0.32
N GLN A 317 26.64 -8.11 -0.76
CA GLN A 317 27.77 -8.46 0.09
C GLN A 317 28.75 -7.30 0.21
N ASP A 318 29.52 -7.35 1.29
CA ASP A 318 30.56 -6.38 1.59
C ASP A 318 31.80 -6.58 0.73
N TYR A 319 32.46 -5.47 0.41
CA TYR A 319 33.74 -5.41 -0.33
C TYR A 319 34.73 -4.55 0.44
N ASN A 320 35.27 -5.09 1.52
CA ASN A 320 36.20 -4.44 2.43
C ASN A 320 37.52 -5.21 2.59
N GLN A 321 38.01 -5.78 1.52
CA GLN A 321 39.26 -6.57 1.54
C GLN A 321 40.43 -5.72 2.06
N PHE A 322 41.36 -6.39 2.74
CA PHE A 322 42.48 -5.80 3.47
C PHE A 322 43.55 -5.12 2.61
N ALA A 323 43.48 -5.22 1.28
CA ALA A 323 44.36 -4.50 0.39
C ALA A 323 43.77 -3.12 0.03
N ALA A 324 44.62 -2.09 -0.03
CA ALA A 324 44.19 -0.70 -0.26
C ALA A 324 43.32 -0.50 -1.51
N ASN A 325 43.55 -1.29 -2.56
CA ASN A 325 42.84 -1.20 -3.84
C ASN A 325 41.53 -1.99 -3.88
N THR A 326 41.16 -2.70 -2.81
CA THR A 326 39.98 -3.57 -2.77
C THR A 326 39.05 -3.25 -1.61
N ASN A 327 39.39 -2.24 -0.80
CA ASN A 327 38.50 -1.73 0.25
C ASN A 327 37.67 -0.57 -0.29
N PHE A 328 36.36 -0.77 -0.41
CA PHE A 328 35.40 0.23 -0.85
C PHE A 328 34.56 0.80 0.29
N HIS A 329 34.64 0.21 1.49
CA HIS A 329 33.98 0.69 2.69
C HIS A 329 34.78 1.83 3.34
N SER A 330 34.08 2.85 3.88
CA SER A 330 34.71 3.92 4.64
C SER A 330 35.30 3.39 5.97
N ILE A 331 36.56 3.71 6.21
CA ILE A 331 37.27 3.40 7.45
C ILE A 331 37.43 4.64 8.34
N SER A 332 36.94 5.80 7.93
CA SER A 332 36.91 7.02 8.73
C SER A 332 35.99 6.88 9.94
N ALA A 333 36.21 7.69 10.95
CA ALA A 333 35.26 7.79 12.07
C ALA A 333 33.88 8.24 11.55
N LYS A 334 32.82 7.60 12.05
CA LYS A 334 31.44 7.87 11.67
C LYS A 334 30.64 8.29 12.89
N SER A 335 29.82 9.33 12.76
CA SER A 335 28.95 9.79 13.84
C SER A 335 27.56 10.10 13.31
N PHE A 336 26.52 9.58 13.96
CA PHE A 336 25.12 9.75 13.59
C PHE A 336 24.20 9.48 14.77
N LEU A 337 23.18 10.28 14.95
CA LEU A 337 22.10 10.10 15.93
C LEU A 337 22.61 9.83 17.36
N GLY A 338 23.71 10.48 17.75
CA GLY A 338 24.34 10.33 19.06
C GLY A 338 25.23 9.10 19.22
N VAL A 339 25.41 8.29 18.19
CA VAL A 339 26.33 7.14 18.16
C VAL A 339 27.59 7.48 17.39
N SER A 340 28.75 6.96 17.81
CA SER A 340 30.02 7.12 17.11
C SER A 340 30.68 5.76 16.91
N ILE A 341 31.16 5.54 15.70
CA ILE A 341 32.01 4.43 15.31
C ILE A 341 33.42 5.00 15.12
N PRO A 342 34.44 4.52 15.87
CA PRO A 342 35.80 5.04 15.76
C PRO A 342 36.39 4.75 14.38
N ALA A 343 37.41 5.52 13.99
CA ALA A 343 38.17 5.24 12.77
C ALA A 343 38.77 3.82 12.82
N GLN A 344 38.71 3.15 11.70
CA GLN A 344 39.20 1.80 11.51
C GLN A 344 40.49 1.81 10.66
N THR A 345 41.14 0.71 10.55
CA THR A 345 42.25 0.47 9.62
C THR A 345 41.83 -0.49 8.53
N LEU A 346 42.63 -0.71 7.50
CA LEU A 346 42.37 -1.71 6.48
C LEU A 346 42.28 -3.15 7.06
N THR A 347 42.91 -3.39 8.22
CA THR A 347 42.89 -4.69 8.90
C THR A 347 41.79 -4.84 9.93
N THR A 348 41.12 -3.74 10.32
CA THR A 348 40.04 -3.74 11.32
C THR A 348 38.71 -3.29 10.73
N ALA A 349 38.64 -3.04 9.42
CA ALA A 349 37.40 -2.64 8.74
C ALA A 349 36.30 -3.69 8.92
N ASP A 350 35.15 -3.26 9.44
CA ASP A 350 34.00 -4.14 9.70
C ASP A 350 32.72 -3.52 9.11
N THR A 351 32.52 -3.70 7.82
CA THR A 351 31.34 -3.21 7.11
C THR A 351 30.02 -3.74 7.66
N LYS A 352 30.01 -5.00 8.10
CA LYS A 352 28.81 -5.64 8.66
C LYS A 352 28.51 -5.14 10.08
N GLY A 353 29.57 -4.96 10.90
CA GLY A 353 29.42 -4.39 12.23
C GLY A 353 28.92 -2.95 12.17
N ASP A 354 29.47 -2.13 11.26
CA ASP A 354 29.02 -0.75 11.05
C ASP A 354 27.55 -0.71 10.60
N LEU A 355 27.16 -1.57 9.65
CA LEU A 355 25.76 -1.69 9.22
C LEU A 355 24.85 -2.09 10.39
N LYS A 356 25.27 -3.07 11.17
CA LYS A 356 24.50 -3.52 12.34
C LYS A 356 24.27 -2.38 13.33
N ILE A 357 25.32 -1.62 13.66
CA ILE A 357 25.23 -0.47 14.57
C ILE A 357 24.26 0.58 14.03
N ALA A 358 24.36 0.91 12.73
CA ALA A 358 23.48 1.89 12.10
C ALA A 358 22.02 1.45 12.10
N LEU A 359 21.74 0.22 11.68
CA LEU A 359 20.37 -0.30 11.65
C LEU A 359 19.77 -0.48 13.04
N ASP A 360 20.56 -0.88 14.03
CA ASP A 360 20.12 -0.99 15.42
C ASP A 360 19.82 0.41 16.01
N THR A 361 20.62 1.41 15.68
CA THR A 361 20.40 2.81 16.09
C THR A 361 19.10 3.36 15.49
N LEU A 362 18.88 3.17 14.18
CA LEU A 362 17.66 3.57 13.50
C LEU A 362 16.45 2.84 14.08
N PHE A 363 16.52 1.52 14.22
CA PHE A 363 15.42 0.69 14.73
C PHE A 363 15.03 1.06 16.16
N ASN A 364 16.00 1.35 17.03
CA ASN A 364 15.75 1.67 18.44
C ASN A 364 15.32 3.13 18.65
N HIS A 365 15.34 3.97 17.63
CA HIS A 365 14.89 5.35 17.75
C HIS A 365 13.41 5.41 18.16
N PRO A 366 13.03 6.27 19.14
CA PRO A 366 11.68 6.31 19.69
C PRO A 366 10.59 6.63 18.66
N ASN A 367 10.94 7.33 17.60
CA ASN A 367 10.00 7.71 16.53
C ASN A 367 9.48 6.52 15.72
N VAL A 368 10.20 5.38 15.64
CA VAL A 368 9.88 4.32 14.67
C VAL A 368 8.49 3.74 14.92
N GLY A 369 8.16 3.45 16.17
CA GLY A 369 6.83 2.93 16.53
C GLY A 369 5.69 3.83 16.06
N PRO A 370 5.62 5.09 16.49
CA PRO A 370 4.55 6.00 16.07
C PRO A 370 4.60 6.36 14.58
N PHE A 371 5.78 6.52 13.99
CA PHE A 371 5.93 6.88 12.57
C PHE A 371 5.43 5.77 11.63
N ILE A 372 5.86 4.55 11.85
CA ILE A 372 5.42 3.39 11.05
C ILE A 372 3.98 3.03 11.37
N GLY A 373 3.62 3.00 12.67
CA GLY A 373 2.25 2.68 13.10
C GLY A 373 1.20 3.59 12.45
N LYS A 374 1.42 4.91 12.46
CA LYS A 374 0.53 5.86 11.79
C LYS A 374 0.38 5.57 10.31
N GLN A 375 1.47 5.31 9.60
CA GLN A 375 1.43 5.01 8.17
C GLN A 375 0.68 3.70 7.86
N LEU A 376 0.83 2.65 8.68
CA LEU A 376 0.11 1.40 8.50
C LEU A 376 -1.39 1.57 8.73
N ILE A 377 -1.79 2.34 9.75
CA ILE A 377 -3.20 2.71 9.97
C ILE A 377 -3.76 3.44 8.76
N GLN A 378 -3.03 4.42 8.23
CA GLN A 378 -3.46 5.21 7.08
C GLN A 378 -3.64 4.37 5.81
N ARG A 379 -2.82 3.32 5.62
CA ARG A 379 -2.94 2.45 4.45
C ARG A 379 -4.07 1.43 4.55
N LEU A 380 -4.44 0.99 5.75
CA LEU A 380 -5.44 -0.07 5.92
C LEU A 380 -6.79 0.45 6.39
N VAL A 381 -6.85 1.45 7.26
CA VAL A 381 -8.04 1.78 8.06
C VAL A 381 -8.57 3.18 7.79
N THR A 382 -7.84 4.24 8.15
CA THR A 382 -8.31 5.63 8.08
C THR A 382 -7.16 6.61 7.83
N SER A 383 -7.44 7.68 7.08
CA SER A 383 -6.45 8.74 6.80
C SER A 383 -6.06 9.55 8.04
N ASN A 384 -6.97 9.70 8.99
CA ASN A 384 -6.81 10.55 10.17
C ASN A 384 -7.04 9.74 11.46
N PRO A 385 -6.10 8.84 11.83
CA PRO A 385 -6.19 8.13 13.09
C PRO A 385 -6.06 9.09 14.27
N SER A 386 -6.77 8.82 15.38
CA SER A 386 -6.57 9.57 16.61
C SER A 386 -5.15 9.36 17.16
N PRO A 387 -4.59 10.35 17.91
CA PRO A 387 -3.34 10.15 18.63
C PRO A 387 -3.36 8.91 19.53
N ALA A 388 -4.48 8.65 20.20
CA ALA A 388 -4.63 7.47 21.06
C ALA A 388 -4.50 6.16 20.28
N TYR A 389 -5.07 6.06 19.08
CA TYR A 389 -4.92 4.88 18.23
C TYR A 389 -3.47 4.69 17.78
N VAL A 390 -2.82 5.76 17.32
CA VAL A 390 -1.39 5.72 16.97
C VAL A 390 -0.56 5.27 18.17
N GLY A 391 -0.84 5.79 19.37
CA GLY A 391 -0.15 5.42 20.60
C GLY A 391 -0.27 3.93 20.94
N ARG A 392 -1.47 3.34 20.80
CA ARG A 392 -1.67 1.90 21.01
C ARG A 392 -0.89 1.03 20.03
N VAL A 393 -0.87 1.41 18.76
CA VAL A 393 -0.09 0.71 17.72
C VAL A 393 1.42 0.88 17.96
N ALA A 394 1.86 2.08 18.35
CA ALA A 394 3.26 2.34 18.71
C ALA A 394 3.69 1.53 19.95
N ALA A 395 2.82 1.39 20.94
CA ALA A 395 3.08 0.55 22.10
C ALA A 395 3.29 -0.93 21.70
N ALA A 396 2.44 -1.47 20.82
CA ALA A 396 2.58 -2.83 20.30
C ALA A 396 3.86 -3.02 19.45
N PHE A 397 4.31 -1.98 18.75
CA PHE A 397 5.60 -1.97 18.06
C PHE A 397 6.76 -1.98 19.05
N ASN A 398 6.67 -1.19 20.13
CA ASN A 398 7.73 -1.06 21.12
C ASN A 398 7.88 -2.30 21.99
N ASP A 399 6.78 -2.98 22.28
CA ASP A 399 6.72 -4.24 23.03
C ASP A 399 5.49 -5.04 22.62
N ASN A 400 5.70 -6.27 22.17
CA ASN A 400 4.62 -7.19 21.80
C ASN A 400 3.92 -7.86 23.00
N GLY A 401 4.20 -7.43 24.23
CA GLY A 401 3.74 -8.04 25.48
C GLY A 401 4.66 -9.16 26.01
N ALA A 402 5.76 -9.45 25.31
CA ALA A 402 6.78 -10.42 25.70
C ALA A 402 8.20 -9.81 25.67
N GLY A 403 8.31 -8.49 25.78
CA GLY A 403 9.58 -7.76 25.77
C GLY A 403 10.25 -7.66 24.40
N LYS A 404 9.53 -7.92 23.31
CA LYS A 404 10.11 -7.91 21.95
C LYS A 404 9.61 -6.71 21.14
N ARG A 405 10.55 -5.80 20.81
CA ARG A 405 10.32 -4.66 19.92
C ARG A 405 10.26 -5.11 18.45
N GLY A 406 9.41 -4.46 17.66
CA GLY A 406 9.33 -4.61 16.21
C GLY A 406 8.66 -5.89 15.72
N ASP A 407 7.91 -6.59 16.56
CA ASP A 407 7.11 -7.74 16.16
C ASP A 407 5.94 -7.29 15.26
N MET A 408 6.08 -7.50 13.96
CA MET A 408 5.08 -7.04 13.00
C MET A 408 3.74 -7.77 13.13
N LYS A 409 3.70 -9.00 13.66
CA LYS A 409 2.42 -9.67 13.94
C LYS A 409 1.64 -8.93 15.03
N ALA A 410 2.32 -8.48 16.07
CA ALA A 410 1.69 -7.66 17.12
C ALA A 410 1.21 -6.32 16.57
N VAL A 411 1.99 -5.69 15.70
CA VAL A 411 1.61 -4.43 15.03
C VAL A 411 0.36 -4.60 14.18
N TRP A 412 0.28 -5.63 13.33
CA TRP A 412 -0.92 -5.87 12.49
C TRP A 412 -2.16 -6.16 13.34
N ARG A 413 -2.00 -6.89 14.47
CA ARG A 413 -3.11 -7.09 15.41
C ARG A 413 -3.56 -5.76 15.99
N ALA A 414 -2.65 -4.93 16.47
CA ALA A 414 -2.96 -3.62 17.02
C ALA A 414 -3.65 -2.72 16.00
N VAL A 415 -3.22 -2.73 14.72
CA VAL A 415 -3.88 -1.97 13.65
C VAL A 415 -5.30 -2.49 13.38
N LEU A 416 -5.48 -3.81 13.24
CA LEU A 416 -6.74 -4.36 12.77
C LEU A 416 -7.78 -4.61 13.86
N LEU A 417 -7.37 -4.80 15.10
CA LEU A 417 -8.26 -5.11 16.23
C LEU A 417 -8.61 -3.88 17.08
N ASP A 418 -7.98 -2.75 16.83
CA ASP A 418 -8.27 -1.52 17.56
C ASP A 418 -9.75 -1.13 17.49
N SER A 419 -10.28 -0.58 18.57
CA SER A 419 -11.68 -0.17 18.64
C SER A 419 -12.04 0.85 17.55
N GLU A 420 -11.14 1.79 17.23
CA GLU A 420 -11.36 2.75 16.13
C GLU A 420 -11.41 2.07 14.76
N ALA A 421 -10.64 1.01 14.54
CA ALA A 421 -10.74 0.20 13.33
C ALA A 421 -12.03 -0.62 13.28
N ARG A 422 -12.58 -1.03 14.42
CA ARG A 422 -13.78 -1.89 14.49
C ARG A 422 -15.08 -1.12 14.53
N THR A 423 -15.06 0.14 14.98
CA THR A 423 -16.26 0.97 15.05
C THR A 423 -16.38 1.84 13.80
N ALA A 424 -17.51 1.74 13.10
CA ALA A 424 -17.80 2.67 12.03
C ALA A 424 -18.02 4.08 12.61
N SER A 425 -17.41 5.07 11.97
CA SER A 425 -17.51 6.45 12.39
C SER A 425 -18.14 7.33 11.31
N THR A 426 -19.05 8.21 11.74
CA THR A 426 -19.65 9.27 10.90
C THR A 426 -18.96 10.61 11.10
N ALA A 427 -17.92 10.67 11.95
CA ALA A 427 -17.20 11.92 12.21
C ALA A 427 -16.58 12.48 10.91
N ALA A 428 -16.47 13.80 10.84
CA ALA A 428 -15.75 14.45 9.76
C ALA A 428 -14.30 13.96 9.74
N GLY A 429 -13.82 13.57 8.56
CA GLY A 429 -12.47 12.99 8.39
C GLY A 429 -12.35 11.51 8.73
N ALA A 430 -13.41 10.83 9.12
CA ALA A 430 -13.40 9.38 9.31
C ALA A 430 -13.25 8.64 7.97
N GLY A 431 -12.47 7.57 8.00
CA GLY A 431 -12.22 6.73 6.83
C GLY A 431 -11.07 7.21 5.96
N LYS A 432 -11.00 6.67 4.75
CA LYS A 432 -9.98 6.96 3.74
C LYS A 432 -10.53 6.75 2.34
N VAL A 433 -9.96 7.43 1.36
CA VAL A 433 -10.23 7.08 -0.04
C VAL A 433 -9.56 5.75 -0.36
N ARG A 434 -10.30 4.79 -0.90
CA ARG A 434 -9.70 3.51 -1.34
C ARG A 434 -8.80 3.76 -2.53
N GLU A 435 -7.61 3.20 -2.47
CA GLU A 435 -6.68 3.24 -3.58
C GLU A 435 -7.26 2.56 -4.83
N PRO A 436 -7.02 3.10 -6.03
CA PRO A 436 -7.54 2.52 -7.27
C PRO A 436 -7.19 1.03 -7.47
N VAL A 437 -5.95 0.63 -7.14
CA VAL A 437 -5.52 -0.78 -7.16
C VAL A 437 -6.37 -1.64 -6.21
N VAL A 438 -6.63 -1.14 -4.99
CA VAL A 438 -7.47 -1.86 -4.01
C VAL A 438 -8.93 -1.92 -4.47
N ARG A 439 -9.45 -0.87 -5.10
CA ARG A 439 -10.81 -0.87 -5.68
C ARG A 439 -10.98 -1.93 -6.76
N LEU A 440 -10.01 -2.04 -7.66
CA LEU A 440 -10.03 -3.05 -8.72
C LEU A 440 -9.97 -4.47 -8.15
N ALA A 441 -9.03 -4.71 -7.24
CA ALA A 441 -8.91 -6.03 -6.59
C ALA A 441 -10.18 -6.39 -5.81
N ASN A 442 -10.77 -5.45 -5.07
CA ASN A 442 -12.02 -5.66 -4.34
C ASN A 442 -13.18 -6.03 -5.29
N PHE A 443 -13.33 -5.31 -6.41
CA PHE A 443 -14.30 -5.64 -7.44
C PHE A 443 -14.10 -7.06 -7.97
N MET A 444 -12.88 -7.42 -8.35
CA MET A 444 -12.59 -8.76 -8.87
C MET A 444 -12.91 -9.87 -7.85
N ARG A 445 -12.55 -9.66 -6.58
CA ARG A 445 -12.83 -10.60 -5.49
C ARG A 445 -14.31 -10.69 -5.13
N ALA A 446 -15.01 -9.57 -5.03
CA ALA A 446 -16.43 -9.52 -4.70
C ALA A 446 -17.28 -10.34 -5.67
N PHE A 447 -16.90 -10.37 -6.94
CA PHE A 447 -17.57 -11.13 -7.99
C PHE A 447 -16.76 -12.36 -8.44
N ASN A 448 -15.97 -12.93 -7.55
CA ASN A 448 -15.31 -14.22 -7.69
C ASN A 448 -14.60 -14.41 -9.04
N ALA A 449 -13.87 -13.38 -9.47
CA ALA A 449 -13.18 -13.37 -10.76
C ALA A 449 -12.19 -14.54 -10.89
N LYS A 450 -12.23 -15.20 -12.03
CA LYS A 450 -11.39 -16.35 -12.39
C LYS A 450 -10.59 -16.05 -13.64
N SER A 451 -9.42 -16.65 -13.74
CA SER A 451 -8.59 -16.63 -14.93
C SER A 451 -8.81 -17.90 -15.74
N THR A 452 -9.06 -17.76 -17.04
CA THR A 452 -9.24 -18.90 -17.95
C THR A 452 -7.92 -19.61 -18.24
N SER A 453 -6.80 -18.88 -18.23
CA SER A 453 -5.46 -19.44 -18.36
C SER A 453 -4.84 -19.91 -17.03
N GLY A 454 -5.47 -19.56 -15.89
CA GLY A 454 -4.89 -19.73 -14.55
C GLY A 454 -3.78 -18.73 -14.20
N ARG A 455 -3.48 -17.76 -15.09
CA ARG A 455 -2.33 -16.85 -14.96
C ARG A 455 -2.70 -15.40 -14.66
N PHE A 456 -3.98 -15.05 -14.67
CA PHE A 456 -4.49 -13.69 -14.39
C PHE A 456 -3.86 -12.61 -15.29
N MET A 457 -3.76 -12.90 -16.58
CA MET A 457 -3.15 -12.01 -17.57
C MET A 457 -4.11 -10.90 -18.04
N GLY A 458 -3.52 -9.82 -18.55
CA GLY A 458 -4.25 -8.81 -19.32
C GLY A 458 -4.67 -7.56 -18.58
N ILE A 459 -4.52 -7.46 -17.25
CA ILE A 459 -4.68 -6.17 -16.54
C ILE A 459 -3.49 -5.27 -16.86
N GLY A 460 -2.25 -5.78 -16.72
CA GLY A 460 -1.02 -5.09 -17.08
C GLY A 460 -0.78 -3.81 -16.28
N ASN A 461 -0.12 -2.83 -16.91
CA ASN A 461 0.12 -1.51 -16.33
C ASN A 461 -1.18 -0.69 -16.31
N THR A 462 -1.55 -0.17 -15.15
CA THR A 462 -2.76 0.61 -14.89
C THR A 462 -2.48 2.07 -14.52
N ASP A 463 -1.28 2.59 -14.82
CA ASP A 463 -0.82 3.90 -14.38
C ASP A 463 -1.36 5.09 -15.21
N ASP A 464 -1.93 4.84 -16.39
CA ASP A 464 -2.49 5.91 -17.23
C ASP A 464 -3.76 6.51 -16.59
N PRO A 465 -3.75 7.80 -16.19
CA PRO A 465 -4.90 8.44 -15.58
C PRO A 465 -6.09 8.62 -16.53
N ALA A 466 -5.84 8.73 -17.85
CA ALA A 466 -6.90 9.01 -18.82
C ALA A 466 -7.73 7.76 -19.16
N THR A 467 -7.12 6.59 -19.12
CA THR A 467 -7.73 5.35 -19.61
C THR A 467 -7.79 4.23 -18.58
N ARG A 468 -7.14 4.40 -17.40
CA ARG A 468 -6.99 3.35 -16.40
C ARG A 468 -7.14 3.91 -14.98
N LEU A 469 -6.26 3.50 -14.04
CA LEU A 469 -6.41 3.71 -12.60
C LEU A 469 -5.55 4.85 -12.03
N ASN A 470 -4.58 5.40 -12.78
CA ASN A 470 -3.56 6.31 -12.24
C ASN A 470 -2.75 5.70 -11.09
N GLN A 471 -2.67 4.39 -11.02
CA GLN A 471 -1.89 3.65 -10.03
C GLN A 471 -1.57 2.25 -10.52
N THR A 472 -0.32 1.81 -10.42
CA THR A 472 0.11 0.44 -10.73
C THR A 472 1.07 -0.06 -9.63
N PRO A 473 0.96 -1.29 -9.14
CA PRO A 473 1.87 -1.82 -8.13
C PRO A 473 3.34 -1.72 -8.57
N MET A 474 4.22 -1.30 -7.67
CA MET A 474 5.65 -1.09 -7.94
C MET A 474 5.96 -0.14 -9.10
N PHE A 475 5.08 0.84 -9.34
CA PHE A 475 5.24 1.84 -10.39
C PHE A 475 5.10 3.28 -9.86
N ALA A 476 5.45 3.48 -8.60
CA ALA A 476 5.38 4.78 -7.94
C ALA A 476 6.21 5.84 -8.70
N PRO A 477 5.70 7.06 -8.89
CA PRO A 477 6.39 8.11 -9.67
C PRO A 477 7.66 8.62 -8.98
N THR A 478 7.75 8.52 -7.66
CA THR A 478 8.89 8.96 -6.85
C THR A 478 9.07 8.07 -5.62
N VAL A 479 10.18 8.27 -4.88
CA VAL A 479 10.43 7.62 -3.58
C VAL A 479 9.36 7.97 -2.53
N PHE A 480 8.59 9.04 -2.73
CA PHE A 480 7.45 9.41 -1.86
C PHE A 480 6.18 8.62 -2.15
N ASN A 481 6.25 7.55 -2.93
CA ASN A 481 5.11 6.76 -3.38
C ASN A 481 4.19 7.54 -4.35
N PHE A 482 2.98 7.06 -4.57
CA PHE A 482 1.93 7.72 -5.35
C PHE A 482 1.37 8.95 -4.64
N TYR A 483 1.40 8.94 -3.32
CA TYR A 483 0.88 10.01 -2.46
C TYR A 483 1.63 10.03 -1.12
N ARG A 484 1.77 11.24 -0.56
CA ARG A 484 2.42 11.45 0.72
C ARG A 484 1.43 11.24 1.86
N PRO A 485 1.82 10.60 2.98
CA PRO A 485 0.94 10.38 4.14
C PRO A 485 0.32 11.65 4.73
N GLY A 486 1.01 12.77 4.60
CA GLY A 486 0.54 14.08 5.08
C GLY A 486 -0.08 14.98 4.00
N TYR A 487 -0.48 14.44 2.85
CA TYR A 487 -1.04 15.26 1.78
C TYR A 487 -2.39 15.87 2.19
N VAL A 488 -2.50 17.18 2.02
CA VAL A 488 -3.72 17.97 2.20
C VAL A 488 -4.16 18.46 0.83
N PRO A 489 -5.34 18.06 0.33
CA PRO A 489 -5.85 18.60 -0.93
C PRO A 489 -6.14 20.10 -0.80
N SER A 490 -6.08 20.81 -1.93
CA SER A 490 -6.38 22.25 -1.98
C SER A 490 -7.83 22.60 -1.65
N SER A 491 -8.69 21.61 -1.44
CA SER A 491 -10.07 21.82 -1.03
C SER A 491 -10.14 22.37 0.39
N LYS A 492 -10.78 23.53 0.53
CA LYS A 492 -10.86 24.28 1.78
C LYS A 492 -11.39 23.47 2.99
N PRO A 493 -12.48 22.67 2.87
CA PRO A 493 -13.04 21.98 4.04
C PRO A 493 -12.08 21.01 4.74
N ILE A 494 -11.24 20.28 3.99
CA ILE A 494 -10.26 19.33 4.55
C ILE A 494 -9.11 20.09 5.20
N ALA A 495 -8.60 21.12 4.52
CA ALA A 495 -7.50 21.94 5.02
C ALA A 495 -7.91 22.72 6.30
N ASP A 496 -9.08 23.35 6.29
CA ASP A 496 -9.60 24.12 7.43
C ASP A 496 -9.88 23.23 8.66
N ALA A 497 -10.20 21.96 8.43
CA ALA A 497 -10.37 20.96 9.50
C ALA A 497 -9.05 20.39 10.02
N GLY A 498 -7.90 20.77 9.47
CA GLY A 498 -6.59 20.20 9.83
C GLY A 498 -6.42 18.73 9.49
N LEU A 499 -7.18 18.22 8.51
CA LEU A 499 -7.21 16.83 8.12
C LEU A 499 -6.30 16.56 6.91
N VAL A 500 -5.86 15.31 6.77
CA VAL A 500 -5.13 14.84 5.60
C VAL A 500 -6.01 13.90 4.77
N ALA A 501 -5.75 13.84 3.46
CA ALA A 501 -6.40 12.90 2.55
C ALA A 501 -5.39 12.43 1.50
N PRO A 502 -4.48 11.51 1.87
CA PRO A 502 -3.32 11.13 1.09
C PRO A 502 -3.65 10.71 -0.34
N GLU A 503 -4.64 9.86 -0.53
CA GLU A 503 -5.00 9.28 -1.82
C GLU A 503 -5.60 10.31 -2.80
N PHE A 504 -6.05 11.46 -2.33
CA PHE A 504 -6.49 12.55 -3.21
C PHE A 504 -5.35 13.12 -4.07
N GLN A 505 -4.09 12.86 -3.72
CA GLN A 505 -2.95 13.29 -4.55
C GLN A 505 -2.95 12.66 -5.95
N ILE A 506 -3.59 11.50 -6.11
CA ILE A 506 -3.75 10.80 -7.40
C ILE A 506 -5.19 10.81 -7.92
N VAL A 507 -6.08 11.59 -7.29
CA VAL A 507 -7.48 11.73 -7.72
C VAL A 507 -7.68 13.14 -8.28
N HIS A 508 -7.93 13.22 -9.58
CA HIS A 508 -8.20 14.44 -10.31
C HIS A 508 -9.19 14.14 -11.46
N ASP A 509 -9.73 15.14 -12.11
CA ASP A 509 -10.80 15.01 -13.10
C ASP A 509 -10.52 13.95 -14.17
N VAL A 510 -9.30 13.95 -14.73
CA VAL A 510 -8.89 12.97 -15.75
C VAL A 510 -8.88 11.56 -15.17
N SER A 511 -8.32 11.36 -13.96
CA SER A 511 -8.24 10.02 -13.35
C SER A 511 -9.61 9.48 -12.92
N VAL A 512 -10.55 10.36 -12.56
CA VAL A 512 -11.94 9.96 -12.28
C VAL A 512 -12.62 9.46 -13.55
N ALA A 513 -12.51 10.20 -14.65
CA ALA A 513 -13.06 9.78 -15.95
C ALA A 513 -12.42 8.49 -16.45
N GLY A 514 -11.08 8.38 -16.36
CA GLY A 514 -10.33 7.17 -16.70
C GLY A 514 -10.77 5.96 -15.90
N TYR A 515 -10.85 6.09 -14.58
CA TYR A 515 -11.36 5.06 -13.69
C TYR A 515 -12.76 4.58 -14.08
N MET A 516 -13.69 5.51 -14.29
CA MET A 516 -15.07 5.18 -14.63
C MET A 516 -15.17 4.41 -15.94
N ASN A 517 -14.46 4.85 -16.97
CA ASN A 517 -14.46 4.18 -18.28
C ASN A 517 -13.80 2.80 -18.19
N TYR A 518 -12.70 2.69 -17.45
CA TYR A 518 -12.00 1.43 -17.25
C TYR A 518 -12.86 0.42 -16.49
N MET A 519 -13.47 0.81 -15.36
CA MET A 519 -14.35 -0.07 -14.60
C MET A 519 -15.58 -0.49 -15.40
N ARG A 520 -16.18 0.43 -16.19
CA ARG A 520 -17.28 0.07 -17.08
C ARG A 520 -16.89 -1.04 -18.06
N SER A 521 -15.70 -0.95 -18.65
CA SER A 521 -15.21 -1.97 -19.58
C SER A 521 -14.93 -3.32 -18.91
N LEU A 522 -14.68 -3.34 -17.59
CA LEU A 522 -14.42 -4.56 -16.83
C LEU A 522 -15.71 -5.20 -16.28
N VAL A 523 -16.73 -4.41 -15.97
CA VAL A 523 -18.02 -4.90 -15.44
C VAL A 523 -18.76 -5.71 -16.49
N THR A 524 -18.72 -5.29 -17.75
CA THR A 524 -19.33 -6.06 -18.85
C THR A 524 -18.41 -7.22 -19.23
N LEU A 525 -18.92 -8.45 -19.15
CA LEU A 525 -18.15 -9.63 -19.52
C LEU A 525 -17.70 -9.55 -20.99
N ASP A 526 -16.40 -9.51 -21.19
CA ASP A 526 -15.78 -9.68 -22.49
C ASP A 526 -15.12 -11.06 -22.52
N THR A 527 -15.70 -11.97 -23.28
CA THR A 527 -15.24 -13.36 -23.38
C THR A 527 -13.82 -13.53 -23.94
N HIS A 528 -13.23 -12.47 -24.50
CA HIS A 528 -11.85 -12.45 -24.99
C HIS A 528 -10.83 -12.12 -23.90
N ARG A 529 -11.28 -11.78 -22.68
CA ARG A 529 -10.39 -11.50 -21.55
C ARG A 529 -10.07 -12.77 -20.78
N ASP A 530 -8.85 -12.87 -20.30
CA ASP A 530 -8.41 -13.97 -19.43
C ASP A 530 -9.13 -13.97 -18.07
N ILE A 531 -9.34 -12.78 -17.50
CA ILE A 531 -9.96 -12.62 -16.17
C ILE A 531 -11.42 -12.24 -16.37
N GLN A 532 -12.32 -13.07 -15.81
CA GLN A 532 -13.75 -12.90 -15.91
C GLN A 532 -14.42 -13.04 -14.55
N GLN A 533 -15.36 -12.15 -14.26
CA GLN A 533 -16.21 -12.20 -13.07
C GLN A 533 -17.26 -13.30 -13.21
N ASP A 534 -17.61 -13.92 -12.10
CA ASP A 534 -18.69 -14.89 -12.00
C ASP A 534 -19.93 -14.21 -11.37
N TYR A 535 -20.89 -13.82 -12.21
CA TYR A 535 -22.12 -13.16 -11.78
C TYR A 535 -23.29 -14.13 -11.55
N THR A 536 -23.04 -15.43 -11.43
CA THR A 536 -24.12 -16.45 -11.28
C THR A 536 -25.04 -16.13 -10.11
N ALA A 537 -24.48 -15.72 -8.97
CA ALA A 537 -25.26 -15.39 -7.78
C ALA A 537 -26.09 -14.11 -7.96
N GLU A 538 -25.53 -13.09 -8.63
CA GLU A 538 -26.18 -11.82 -8.92
C GLU A 538 -27.29 -11.96 -9.97
N LEU A 539 -27.08 -12.80 -10.98
CA LEU A 539 -28.10 -13.12 -12.00
C LEU A 539 -29.32 -13.82 -11.38
N ALA A 540 -29.13 -14.65 -10.36
CA ALA A 540 -30.24 -15.28 -9.63
C ALA A 540 -31.11 -14.24 -8.90
N LEU A 541 -30.52 -13.12 -8.44
CA LEU A 541 -31.21 -12.02 -7.75
C LEU A 541 -31.76 -10.95 -8.70
N ALA A 542 -31.39 -10.97 -9.98
CA ALA A 542 -31.69 -9.90 -10.93
C ALA A 542 -33.19 -9.67 -11.17
N ALA A 543 -34.06 -10.62 -10.83
CA ALA A 543 -35.53 -10.46 -10.91
C ALA A 543 -36.06 -9.50 -9.84
N VAL A 544 -35.40 -9.41 -8.67
CA VAL A 544 -35.80 -8.57 -7.53
C VAL A 544 -34.71 -7.49 -7.30
N PRO A 545 -34.87 -6.27 -7.82
CA PRO A 545 -33.86 -5.22 -7.73
C PRO A 545 -33.38 -4.92 -6.31
N ALA A 546 -34.28 -5.01 -5.31
CA ALA A 546 -33.92 -4.76 -3.91
C ALA A 546 -32.91 -5.81 -3.39
N ASP A 547 -33.10 -7.09 -3.69
CA ASP A 547 -32.19 -8.17 -3.25
C ASP A 547 -30.82 -8.05 -3.94
N LEU A 548 -30.82 -7.70 -5.23
CA LEU A 548 -29.57 -7.45 -5.98
C LEU A 548 -28.79 -6.27 -5.38
N VAL A 549 -29.46 -5.17 -5.04
CA VAL A 549 -28.82 -4.00 -4.43
C VAL A 549 -28.36 -4.30 -3.01
N GLU A 550 -29.08 -5.10 -2.23
CA GLU A 550 -28.64 -5.51 -0.89
C GLU A 550 -27.38 -6.39 -0.96
N ARG A 551 -27.26 -7.23 -1.98
CA ARG A 551 -26.03 -7.98 -2.21
C ARG A 551 -24.86 -7.04 -2.56
N MET A 552 -25.07 -5.97 -3.36
CA MET A 552 -24.06 -4.92 -3.57
C MET A 552 -23.69 -4.24 -2.26
N ASN A 553 -24.70 -3.94 -1.42
CA ASN A 553 -24.49 -3.35 -0.10
C ASN A 553 -23.54 -4.18 0.76
N LEU A 554 -23.76 -5.49 0.85
CA LEU A 554 -22.90 -6.38 1.64
C LEU A 554 -21.48 -6.45 1.09
N LEU A 555 -21.31 -6.71 -0.22
CA LEU A 555 -20.01 -6.99 -0.84
C LEU A 555 -19.11 -5.76 -1.02
N LEU A 556 -19.69 -4.61 -1.34
CA LEU A 556 -18.96 -3.40 -1.72
C LEU A 556 -19.01 -2.32 -0.64
N PHE A 557 -20.10 -2.25 0.14
CA PHE A 557 -20.31 -1.25 1.18
C PHE A 557 -20.34 -1.83 2.60
N TYR A 558 -20.05 -3.14 2.74
CA TYR A 558 -20.06 -3.84 4.03
C TYR A 558 -21.31 -3.54 4.89
N GLY A 559 -22.49 -3.47 4.24
CA GLY A 559 -23.77 -3.22 4.90
C GLY A 559 -24.04 -1.76 5.25
N GLN A 560 -23.21 -0.81 4.80
CA GLN A 560 -23.31 0.62 5.16
C GLN A 560 -23.69 1.53 3.98
N MET A 561 -24.38 0.99 2.99
CA MET A 561 -24.89 1.79 1.88
C MET A 561 -25.96 2.79 2.41
N PRO A 562 -25.81 4.10 2.17
CA PRO A 562 -26.81 5.08 2.55
C PRO A 562 -28.18 4.78 1.92
N ASP A 563 -29.27 5.03 2.65
CA ASP A 563 -30.65 4.74 2.15
C ASP A 563 -30.97 5.52 0.86
N ALA A 564 -30.49 6.74 0.73
CA ALA A 564 -30.66 7.53 -0.49
C ALA A 564 -29.99 6.86 -1.71
N LEU A 565 -28.75 6.36 -1.55
CA LEU A 565 -28.03 5.65 -2.60
C LEU A 565 -28.74 4.31 -2.91
N ARG A 566 -29.17 3.58 -1.88
CA ARG A 566 -29.93 2.33 -2.02
C ARG A 566 -31.17 2.54 -2.87
N ALA A 567 -31.98 3.55 -2.57
CA ALA A 567 -33.18 3.88 -3.33
C ALA A 567 -32.86 4.25 -4.78
N GLN A 568 -31.82 5.04 -5.02
CA GLN A 568 -31.36 5.39 -6.37
C GLN A 568 -30.95 4.16 -7.18
N LEU A 569 -30.17 3.26 -6.59
CA LEU A 569 -29.74 2.02 -7.26
C LEU A 569 -30.92 1.11 -7.58
N ILE A 570 -31.85 0.92 -6.64
CA ILE A 570 -33.07 0.13 -6.85
C ILE A 570 -33.89 0.74 -8.01
N ALA A 571 -34.10 2.05 -8.03
CA ALA A 571 -34.82 2.74 -9.11
C ALA A 571 -34.11 2.55 -10.46
N ALA A 572 -32.79 2.73 -10.51
CA ALA A 572 -32.01 2.56 -11.73
C ALA A 572 -32.09 1.11 -12.27
N VAL A 573 -31.94 0.11 -11.43
CA VAL A 573 -32.04 -1.30 -11.80
C VAL A 573 -33.47 -1.65 -12.26
N THR A 574 -34.49 -1.12 -11.57
CA THR A 574 -35.91 -1.34 -11.92
C THR A 574 -36.25 -0.74 -13.27
N SER A 575 -35.65 0.40 -13.65
CA SER A 575 -35.88 1.05 -14.95
C SER A 575 -35.54 0.16 -16.15
N ARG A 576 -34.64 -0.81 -15.95
CA ARG A 576 -34.38 -1.86 -16.93
C ARG A 576 -35.49 -2.92 -16.84
N ALA A 577 -36.51 -2.82 -17.69
CA ALA A 577 -37.65 -3.76 -17.69
C ALA A 577 -37.19 -5.21 -17.92
N LEU A 578 -37.77 -6.12 -17.15
CA LEU A 578 -37.60 -7.56 -17.35
C LEU A 578 -38.78 -8.08 -18.19
N PRO A 579 -38.53 -8.62 -19.40
CA PRO A 579 -39.60 -9.16 -20.22
C PRO A 579 -40.35 -10.31 -19.50
N ALA A 580 -41.67 -10.33 -19.60
CA ALA A 580 -42.46 -11.48 -19.13
C ALA A 580 -42.10 -12.72 -19.98
N PRO A 581 -42.01 -13.91 -19.36
CA PRO A 581 -41.78 -15.15 -20.09
C PRO A 581 -42.93 -15.47 -21.03
N VAL A 582 -42.63 -15.81 -22.28
CA VAL A 582 -43.60 -16.26 -23.27
C VAL A 582 -43.37 -17.75 -23.51
N TYR A 583 -44.36 -18.57 -23.20
CA TYR A 583 -44.26 -20.00 -23.39
C TYR A 583 -44.93 -20.43 -24.70
N PRO A 584 -44.40 -21.45 -25.38
CA PRO A 584 -45.10 -22.02 -26.56
C PRO A 584 -46.47 -22.57 -26.13
N ALA A 585 -47.40 -22.54 -27.06
CA ALA A 585 -48.72 -23.14 -26.81
C ALA A 585 -48.59 -24.61 -26.39
N ALA A 586 -49.31 -25.00 -25.34
CA ALA A 586 -49.31 -26.38 -24.90
C ALA A 586 -49.74 -27.29 -26.07
N PRO A 587 -49.06 -28.43 -26.28
CA PRO A 587 -49.52 -29.40 -27.27
C PRO A 587 -50.94 -29.82 -26.96
N ALA A 588 -51.79 -29.96 -28.01
CA ALA A 588 -53.16 -30.43 -27.83
C ALA A 588 -53.17 -31.78 -27.10
N ALA A 589 -54.02 -31.89 -26.07
CA ALA A 589 -54.12 -33.12 -25.30
C ALA A 589 -54.41 -34.32 -26.22
N PRO A 590 -53.71 -35.44 -26.09
CA PRO A 590 -53.99 -36.63 -26.87
C PRO A 590 -55.41 -37.07 -26.63
N ALA A 591 -56.14 -37.26 -27.72
CA ALA A 591 -57.47 -37.84 -27.67
C ALA A 591 -57.34 -39.31 -27.23
N SER A 592 -57.76 -39.61 -26.01
CA SER A 592 -57.90 -40.92 -25.33
C SER A 592 -56.76 -41.33 -24.37
N GLY A 593 -57.04 -41.29 -23.08
CA GLY A 593 -56.90 -42.37 -22.07
C GLY A 593 -55.46 -42.84 -21.68
N ALA A 594 -54.39 -42.35 -22.19
CA ALA A 594 -53.05 -42.72 -21.76
C ALA A 594 -52.49 -41.71 -20.78
N SER A 595 -52.11 -42.15 -19.57
CA SER A 595 -51.35 -41.32 -18.58
C SER A 595 -49.99 -40.99 -19.17
N ALA A 596 -49.86 -39.78 -19.75
CA ALA A 596 -48.57 -39.28 -20.23
C ALA A 596 -47.67 -38.89 -19.05
N PRO A 597 -46.37 -39.17 -19.07
CA PRO A 597 -45.45 -38.66 -18.08
C PRO A 597 -45.51 -37.12 -18.07
N ALA A 598 -45.34 -36.53 -16.85
CA ALA A 598 -45.37 -35.09 -16.68
C ALA A 598 -44.38 -34.43 -17.69
N PRO A 599 -44.83 -33.44 -18.49
CA PRO A 599 -43.97 -32.81 -19.49
C PRO A 599 -42.78 -32.14 -18.80
N ALA A 600 -41.62 -32.29 -19.37
CA ALA A 600 -40.42 -31.55 -18.94
C ALA A 600 -40.68 -30.02 -18.96
N PRO A 601 -40.09 -29.26 -18.04
CA PRO A 601 -40.28 -27.81 -18.00
C PRO A 601 -39.90 -27.20 -19.37
N VAL A 602 -40.86 -26.55 -20.02
CA VAL A 602 -40.66 -25.92 -21.32
C VAL A 602 -40.03 -24.55 -21.11
N ALA A 603 -38.85 -24.29 -21.72
CA ALA A 603 -38.21 -23.00 -21.66
C ALA A 603 -39.06 -21.93 -22.38
N ALA A 604 -39.02 -20.68 -21.88
CA ALA A 604 -39.69 -19.57 -22.53
C ALA A 604 -39.07 -19.27 -23.91
N THR A 605 -39.90 -18.98 -24.91
CA THR A 605 -39.44 -18.67 -26.27
C THR A 605 -38.62 -17.38 -26.34
N ASN A 606 -38.76 -16.48 -25.36
CA ASN A 606 -38.00 -15.22 -25.21
C ASN A 606 -36.94 -15.29 -24.11
N GLN A 607 -36.45 -16.47 -23.73
CA GLN A 607 -35.49 -16.66 -22.64
C GLN A 607 -34.23 -15.84 -22.85
N GLY A 608 -33.70 -15.74 -24.06
CA GLY A 608 -32.52 -14.93 -24.39
C GLY A 608 -32.69 -13.42 -24.10
N ALA A 609 -33.91 -12.89 -24.32
CA ALA A 609 -34.22 -11.50 -23.98
C ALA A 609 -34.31 -11.29 -22.46
N ILE A 610 -34.86 -12.26 -21.74
CA ILE A 610 -34.91 -12.25 -20.26
C ILE A 610 -33.50 -12.29 -19.69
N ASP A 611 -32.64 -13.18 -20.16
CA ASP A 611 -31.26 -13.33 -19.70
C ASP A 611 -30.42 -12.08 -19.99
N THR A 612 -30.64 -11.45 -21.15
CA THR A 612 -30.00 -10.17 -21.48
C THR A 612 -30.44 -9.07 -20.52
N ALA A 613 -31.76 -8.95 -20.26
CA ALA A 613 -32.26 -7.94 -19.32
C ALA A 613 -31.75 -8.17 -17.88
N LYS A 614 -31.63 -9.44 -17.44
CA LYS A 614 -31.01 -9.78 -16.16
C LYS A 614 -29.55 -9.38 -16.12
N ARG A 615 -28.76 -9.68 -17.14
CA ARG A 615 -27.34 -9.23 -17.21
C ARG A 615 -27.22 -7.72 -17.17
N ASP A 616 -28.05 -7.00 -17.91
CA ASP A 616 -28.06 -5.54 -17.92
C ASP A 616 -28.35 -4.96 -16.54
N ARG A 617 -29.28 -5.57 -15.78
CA ARG A 617 -29.56 -5.20 -14.38
C ARG A 617 -28.36 -5.40 -13.49
N VAL A 618 -27.67 -6.55 -13.60
CA VAL A 618 -26.46 -6.85 -12.82
C VAL A 618 -25.35 -5.85 -13.16
N TYR A 619 -25.06 -5.65 -14.45
CA TYR A 619 -24.04 -4.71 -14.89
C TYR A 619 -24.32 -3.27 -14.40
N LEU A 620 -25.58 -2.85 -14.46
CA LEU A 620 -25.99 -1.54 -13.99
C LEU A 620 -25.81 -1.40 -12.47
N ALA A 621 -26.25 -2.39 -11.69
CA ALA A 621 -26.10 -2.40 -10.23
C ALA A 621 -24.63 -2.35 -9.83
N VAL A 622 -23.78 -3.19 -10.42
CA VAL A 622 -22.34 -3.25 -10.13
C VAL A 622 -21.66 -1.93 -10.51
N TYR A 623 -21.88 -1.46 -11.74
CA TYR A 623 -21.21 -0.26 -12.23
C TYR A 623 -21.55 0.99 -11.42
N LEU A 624 -22.83 1.22 -11.14
CA LEU A 624 -23.27 2.36 -10.34
C LEU A 624 -22.77 2.27 -8.89
N SER A 625 -22.69 1.06 -8.33
CA SER A 625 -22.08 0.86 -7.02
C SER A 625 -20.60 1.24 -7.01
N LEU A 626 -19.82 0.82 -8.00
CA LEU A 626 -18.40 1.15 -8.13
C LEU A 626 -18.15 2.63 -8.41
N ALA A 627 -19.14 3.34 -8.95
CA ALA A 627 -19.11 4.76 -9.22
C ALA A 627 -19.46 5.63 -8.00
N ALA A 628 -20.16 5.06 -7.02
CA ALA A 628 -20.67 5.81 -5.88
C ALA A 628 -19.54 6.32 -4.96
N PRO A 629 -19.59 7.59 -4.52
CA PRO A 629 -18.64 8.14 -3.56
C PRO A 629 -18.51 7.29 -2.29
N ASP A 630 -19.61 6.70 -1.82
CA ASP A 630 -19.64 5.84 -0.64
C ASP A 630 -18.88 4.52 -0.82
N TYR A 631 -18.73 4.05 -2.05
CA TYR A 631 -17.81 2.96 -2.37
C TYR A 631 -16.36 3.42 -2.42
N LEU A 632 -16.11 4.60 -2.96
CA LEU A 632 -14.74 5.14 -3.10
C LEU A 632 -14.12 5.48 -1.75
N VAL A 633 -14.92 5.76 -0.72
CA VAL A 633 -14.47 6.06 0.65
C VAL A 633 -14.75 4.87 1.56
N GLN A 634 -13.68 4.30 2.11
CA GLN A 634 -13.76 3.27 3.15
C GLN A 634 -13.97 3.95 4.51
N LYS A 635 -14.97 3.51 5.28
CA LYS A 635 -15.28 4.00 6.64
C LYS A 635 -15.20 2.89 7.67
#